data_cf18df8b87b6c66f998bfe6a8c02cd86
#
_entry.id   cf18df8b87b6c66f998bfe6a8c02cd86
#
_cell.length_a   1.000
_cell.length_b   1.000
_cell.length_c   1.000
_cell.angle_alpha   90.00
_cell.angle_beta   90.00
_cell.angle_gamma   90.00
#
_symmetry.space_group_name_H-M   'P 1'
#
loop_
_entity.id
_entity.type
_entity.pdbx_description
1 polymer ?
#
loop_
_entity_poly.entity_id
_entity_poly.type
_entity_poly.pdbx_seq_one_letter_code
_entity_poly.pdbx_strand_id
1 'polypeptide(L)'
;MAPVSDRLPVFPWDRLEPYKAAAAAHADGIVDLSVGTPVDPVPAVIRKALSAAADSPGYPLTYGTGSLRDAVADYLRDRLGIAGAQPANVLPLIGSKELVGWLPTLLGLREGDQVAYPELAYPTYEIGALVARAEPVTYADPVADLDPARVRLLWLNTPSNPTGRVLDAAELRRIVDWAREHGILVVSDECYIELGWDAAPVSVLHPDVCGDSHDGLIAVHSLSKRSNFAGYRGAFLAGDAAVVKELLGVRKHTGMIVPAPVQSAMIAALGDREHAVVQKERYARRRAVLRTAFEGAGFRIEHSEASLYLWATRGESCWDTVGDLAKQGILVAPGEFYGPTGAHFVRVAFTALDERVDAAVRRLA
;
A
#
# COMPACT_ATOMS: atom_id res chain seq x y z
N MET A 1 26.74 -14.42 -14.89
CA MET A 1 25.37 -13.83 -14.76
C MET A 1 25.52 -12.44 -14.17
N ALA A 2 24.88 -11.42 -14.74
CA ALA A 2 24.83 -10.10 -14.13
C ALA A 2 24.10 -10.16 -12.77
N PRO A 3 24.55 -9.42 -11.75
CA PRO A 3 23.86 -9.31 -10.45
C PRO A 3 22.41 -8.86 -10.63
N VAL A 4 21.55 -9.23 -9.67
CA VAL A 4 20.15 -8.78 -9.70
C VAL A 4 20.07 -7.26 -9.62
N SER A 5 20.95 -6.63 -8.81
CA SER A 5 21.01 -5.16 -8.65
C SER A 5 21.19 -4.41 -9.97
N ASP A 6 21.91 -4.98 -10.95
CA ASP A 6 22.17 -4.32 -12.23
C ASP A 6 20.90 -4.20 -13.12
N ARG A 7 19.86 -4.93 -12.78
CA ARG A 7 18.55 -4.91 -13.46
C ARG A 7 17.55 -3.96 -12.82
N LEU A 8 17.87 -3.46 -11.63
CA LEU A 8 16.96 -2.61 -10.89
C LEU A 8 17.24 -1.13 -11.21
N PRO A 9 16.20 -0.29 -11.32
CA PRO A 9 16.37 1.14 -11.47
C PRO A 9 17.04 1.73 -10.22
N VAL A 10 17.65 2.91 -10.38
CA VAL A 10 18.16 3.70 -9.24
C VAL A 10 17.02 3.98 -8.27
N PHE A 11 17.31 3.85 -6.98
CA PHE A 11 16.29 4.07 -5.95
C PHE A 11 15.78 5.52 -6.00
N PRO A 12 14.50 5.75 -6.29
CA PRO A 12 14.02 7.09 -6.64
C PRO A 12 14.24 8.14 -5.55
N TRP A 13 14.16 7.75 -4.27
CA TRP A 13 14.31 8.67 -3.12
C TRP A 13 15.72 9.25 -2.97
N ASP A 14 16.76 8.62 -3.53
CA ASP A 14 18.12 9.17 -3.51
C ASP A 14 18.19 10.51 -4.28
N ARG A 15 17.30 10.71 -5.25
CA ARG A 15 17.18 11.97 -6.01
C ARG A 15 16.60 13.13 -5.19
N LEU A 16 15.95 12.86 -4.05
CA LEU A 16 15.39 13.87 -3.15
C LEU A 16 16.41 14.47 -2.19
N GLU A 17 17.59 13.89 -2.01
CA GLU A 17 18.57 14.35 -1.01
C GLU A 17 18.94 15.84 -1.13
N PRO A 18 19.16 16.44 -2.33
CA PRO A 18 19.43 17.88 -2.44
C PRO A 18 18.26 18.74 -1.94
N TYR A 19 17.04 18.36 -2.23
CA TYR A 19 15.82 19.07 -1.81
C TYR A 19 15.56 18.92 -0.32
N LYS A 20 15.84 17.74 0.22
CA LYS A 20 15.77 17.48 1.66
C LYS A 20 16.79 18.32 2.43
N ALA A 21 18.01 18.44 1.92
CA ALA A 21 19.01 19.32 2.49
C ALA A 21 18.57 20.80 2.47
N ALA A 22 17.98 21.25 1.34
CA ALA A 22 17.43 22.59 1.22
C ALA A 22 16.29 22.84 2.21
N ALA A 23 15.34 21.89 2.32
CA ALA A 23 14.23 22.00 3.27
C ALA A 23 14.71 21.97 4.75
N ALA A 24 15.75 21.20 5.05
CA ALA A 24 16.34 21.13 6.40
C ALA A 24 17.06 22.40 6.81
N ALA A 25 17.51 23.22 5.86
CA ALA A 25 18.16 24.52 6.12
C ALA A 25 17.18 25.63 6.55
N HIS A 26 15.87 25.40 6.48
CA HIS A 26 14.86 26.35 6.95
C HIS A 26 15.00 26.58 8.46
N ALA A 27 14.89 27.84 8.92
CA ALA A 27 15.12 28.24 10.30
C ALA A 27 14.32 27.43 11.34
N ASP A 28 13.06 27.07 10.99
CA ASP A 28 12.17 26.27 11.85
C ASP A 28 12.24 24.76 11.54
N GLY A 29 13.26 24.32 10.79
CA GLY A 29 13.49 22.94 10.39
C GLY A 29 12.53 22.44 9.30
N ILE A 30 12.79 21.23 8.84
CA ILE A 30 12.05 20.57 7.75
C ILE A 30 10.64 20.13 8.19
N VAL A 31 9.67 20.28 7.31
CA VAL A 31 8.39 19.56 7.34
C VAL A 31 8.41 18.51 6.24
N ASP A 32 8.63 17.25 6.60
CA ASP A 32 8.70 16.15 5.63
C ASP A 32 7.30 15.54 5.41
N LEU A 33 6.72 15.81 4.25
CA LEU A 33 5.46 15.27 3.74
C LEU A 33 5.69 14.33 2.54
N SER A 34 6.94 13.90 2.29
CA SER A 34 7.29 13.06 1.13
C SER A 34 6.98 11.59 1.34
N VAL A 35 7.04 11.08 2.59
CA VAL A 35 6.89 9.67 2.91
C VAL A 35 5.64 9.44 3.76
N GLY A 36 4.74 8.58 3.29
CA GLY A 36 3.53 8.17 4.04
C GLY A 36 3.84 7.19 5.18
N THR A 37 4.81 7.50 6.04
CA THR A 37 5.14 6.70 7.22
C THR A 37 4.34 7.19 8.42
N PRO A 38 3.62 6.33 9.15
CA PRO A 38 3.01 6.69 10.42
C PRO A 38 4.05 7.17 11.42
N VAL A 39 3.79 8.27 12.08
CA VAL A 39 4.67 8.86 13.11
C VAL A 39 4.02 8.91 14.49
N ASP A 40 2.72 8.71 14.55
CA ASP A 40 1.98 8.65 15.81
C ASP A 40 2.37 7.40 16.61
N PRO A 41 2.28 7.42 17.94
CA PRO A 41 2.62 6.27 18.77
C PRO A 41 1.81 5.03 18.40
N VAL A 42 2.45 3.86 18.46
CA VAL A 42 1.75 2.58 18.35
C VAL A 42 0.72 2.47 19.49
N PRO A 43 -0.53 2.09 19.21
CA PRO A 43 -1.57 1.95 20.22
C PRO A 43 -1.16 1.06 21.40
N ALA A 44 -1.58 1.45 22.62
CA ALA A 44 -1.18 0.75 23.85
C ALA A 44 -1.58 -0.74 23.86
N VAL A 45 -2.76 -1.07 23.31
CA VAL A 45 -3.25 -2.45 23.20
C VAL A 45 -2.29 -3.32 22.38
N ILE A 46 -1.75 -2.79 21.30
CA ILE A 46 -0.80 -3.48 20.41
C ILE A 46 0.56 -3.67 21.13
N ARG A 47 1.09 -2.61 21.75
CA ARG A 47 2.35 -2.67 22.49
C ARG A 47 2.29 -3.66 23.66
N LYS A 48 1.14 -3.69 24.37
CA LYS A 48 0.91 -4.62 25.46
C LYS A 48 0.89 -6.08 24.98
N ALA A 49 0.21 -6.36 23.87
CA ALA A 49 0.18 -7.70 23.28
C ALA A 49 1.57 -8.16 22.81
N LEU A 50 2.34 -7.26 22.17
CA LEU A 50 3.72 -7.53 21.76
C LEU A 50 4.60 -7.90 22.96
N SER A 51 4.53 -7.07 24.02
CA SER A 51 5.34 -7.28 25.23
C SER A 51 4.96 -8.57 25.98
N ALA A 52 3.67 -8.89 26.05
CA ALA A 52 3.19 -10.11 26.68
C ALA A 52 3.66 -11.38 25.94
N ALA A 53 3.91 -11.30 24.66
CA ALA A 53 4.41 -12.40 23.84
C ALA A 53 5.93 -12.38 23.61
N ALA A 54 6.68 -11.56 24.37
CA ALA A 54 8.14 -11.42 24.19
C ALA A 54 8.91 -12.73 24.50
N ASP A 55 8.43 -13.55 25.43
CA ASP A 55 8.98 -14.87 25.72
C ASP A 55 8.42 -15.91 24.72
N SER A 56 9.07 -16.03 23.58
CA SER A 56 8.67 -16.90 22.48
C SER A 56 9.89 -17.63 21.89
N PRO A 57 10.44 -18.63 22.63
CA PRO A 57 11.70 -19.30 22.26
C PRO A 57 11.56 -20.26 21.06
N GLY A 58 10.33 -20.68 20.71
CA GLY A 58 10.08 -21.62 19.62
C GLY A 58 9.94 -20.93 18.25
N TYR A 59 10.22 -21.69 17.17
CA TYR A 59 9.98 -21.19 15.81
C TYR A 59 8.48 -21.00 15.57
N PRO A 60 8.05 -19.82 15.09
CA PRO A 60 6.66 -19.61 14.73
C PRO A 60 6.29 -20.36 13.44
N LEU A 61 5.01 -20.64 13.25
CA LEU A 61 4.50 -21.25 12.04
C LEU A 61 4.47 -20.23 10.89
N THR A 62 4.95 -20.61 9.72
CA THR A 62 4.84 -19.80 8.48
C THR A 62 3.38 -19.46 8.16
N TYR A 63 2.49 -20.40 8.41
CA TYR A 63 1.04 -20.25 8.20
C TYR A 63 0.39 -19.32 9.24
N GLY A 64 1.10 -18.94 10.27
CA GLY A 64 0.56 -18.22 11.42
C GLY A 64 -0.21 -19.13 12.40
N THR A 65 -0.51 -18.60 13.57
CA THR A 65 -1.36 -19.30 14.55
C THR A 65 -2.81 -19.40 14.08
N GLY A 66 -3.55 -20.39 14.57
CA GLY A 66 -5.00 -20.49 14.33
C GLY A 66 -5.71 -19.20 14.72
N SER A 67 -5.41 -18.68 15.93
CA SER A 67 -5.99 -17.43 16.43
C SER A 67 -5.70 -16.22 15.55
N LEU A 68 -4.52 -16.14 14.90
CA LEU A 68 -4.25 -15.05 13.96
C LEU A 68 -5.11 -15.18 12.70
N ARG A 69 -5.21 -16.38 12.14
CA ARG A 69 -6.02 -16.60 10.93
C ARG A 69 -7.50 -16.37 11.20
N ASP A 70 -8.00 -16.79 12.36
CA ASP A 70 -9.37 -16.52 12.80
C ASP A 70 -9.60 -15.01 12.92
N ALA A 71 -8.71 -14.28 13.60
CA ALA A 71 -8.81 -12.82 13.75
C ALA A 71 -8.79 -12.09 12.40
N VAL A 72 -8.01 -12.57 11.42
CA VAL A 72 -8.02 -12.02 10.07
C VAL A 72 -9.34 -12.32 9.36
N ALA A 73 -9.84 -13.56 9.43
CA ALA A 73 -11.11 -13.93 8.79
C ALA A 73 -12.28 -13.17 9.40
N ASP A 74 -12.30 -12.98 10.71
CA ASP A 74 -13.32 -12.16 11.42
C ASP A 74 -13.23 -10.70 10.95
N TYR A 75 -12.03 -10.12 10.88
CA TYR A 75 -11.82 -8.77 10.36
C TYR A 75 -12.37 -8.62 8.94
N LEU A 76 -12.07 -9.55 8.04
CA LEU A 76 -12.52 -9.52 6.65
C LEU A 76 -14.06 -9.60 6.56
N ARG A 77 -14.69 -10.49 7.35
CA ARG A 77 -16.15 -10.63 7.38
C ARG A 77 -16.84 -9.41 8.00
N ASP A 78 -16.40 -9.02 9.21
CA ASP A 78 -17.15 -8.08 10.04
C ASP A 78 -16.88 -6.61 9.67
N ARG A 79 -15.73 -6.34 9.04
CA ARG A 79 -15.33 -4.98 8.69
C ARG A 79 -15.44 -4.67 7.21
N LEU A 80 -15.16 -5.66 6.37
CA LEU A 80 -15.09 -5.48 4.92
C LEU A 80 -16.21 -6.21 4.17
N GLY A 81 -17.13 -6.89 4.88
CA GLY A 81 -18.26 -7.57 4.28
C GLY A 81 -17.89 -8.79 3.42
N ILE A 82 -16.69 -9.35 3.61
CA ILE A 82 -16.20 -10.49 2.81
C ILE A 82 -16.75 -11.79 3.41
N ALA A 83 -17.98 -12.15 3.05
CA ALA A 83 -18.68 -13.29 3.63
C ALA A 83 -17.95 -14.63 3.43
N GLY A 84 -17.22 -14.79 2.32
CA GLY A 84 -16.46 -16.00 2.00
C GLY A 84 -15.09 -16.13 2.69
N ALA A 85 -14.71 -15.17 3.57
CA ALA A 85 -13.42 -15.22 4.24
C ALA A 85 -13.30 -16.44 5.16
N GLN A 86 -12.28 -17.27 4.91
CA GLN A 86 -11.98 -18.48 5.68
C GLN A 86 -10.57 -18.42 6.26
N PRO A 87 -10.33 -18.87 7.51
CA PRO A 87 -8.99 -18.91 8.09
C PRO A 87 -7.98 -19.71 7.25
N ALA A 88 -8.44 -20.71 6.51
CA ALA A 88 -7.62 -21.53 5.63
C ALA A 88 -7.07 -20.77 4.42
N ASN A 89 -7.70 -19.67 4.02
CA ASN A 89 -7.35 -18.88 2.85
C ASN A 89 -6.60 -17.58 3.23
N VAL A 90 -6.00 -17.55 4.43
CA VAL A 90 -5.23 -16.42 4.96
C VAL A 90 -3.77 -16.80 5.12
N LEU A 91 -2.87 -15.88 4.75
CA LEU A 91 -1.42 -16.05 4.97
C LEU A 91 -0.82 -14.76 5.54
N PRO A 92 -0.20 -14.80 6.73
CA PRO A 92 0.49 -13.64 7.29
C PRO A 92 1.79 -13.33 6.54
N LEU A 93 2.15 -12.03 6.50
CA LEU A 93 3.25 -11.47 5.72
C LEU A 93 4.15 -10.57 6.57
N ILE A 94 5.43 -10.50 6.22
CA ILE A 94 6.42 -9.60 6.85
C ILE A 94 6.30 -8.19 6.25
N GLY A 95 5.09 -7.62 6.35
CA GLY A 95 4.66 -6.40 5.66
C GLY A 95 4.33 -6.63 4.19
N SER A 96 3.40 -5.85 3.64
CA SER A 96 2.93 -5.98 2.25
C SER A 96 4.03 -5.75 1.21
N LYS A 97 4.99 -4.86 1.48
CA LYS A 97 6.12 -4.60 0.55
C LYS A 97 6.94 -5.85 0.25
N GLU A 98 7.15 -6.71 1.24
CA GLU A 98 7.86 -7.98 1.05
C GLU A 98 7.13 -8.84 0.02
N LEU A 99 5.82 -9.02 0.19
CA LEU A 99 5.02 -9.77 -0.78
C LEU A 99 5.07 -9.14 -2.17
N VAL A 100 4.84 -7.82 -2.26
CA VAL A 100 4.84 -7.10 -3.56
C VAL A 100 6.13 -7.33 -4.33
N GLY A 101 7.29 -7.26 -3.65
CA GLY A 101 8.58 -7.46 -4.29
C GLY A 101 8.89 -8.92 -4.65
N TRP A 102 8.33 -9.88 -3.93
CA TRP A 102 8.65 -11.30 -4.13
C TRP A 102 7.55 -12.10 -4.82
N LEU A 103 6.31 -11.63 -4.88
CA LEU A 103 5.18 -12.41 -5.38
C LEU A 103 5.39 -12.97 -6.78
N PRO A 104 5.86 -12.20 -7.79
CA PRO A 104 6.09 -12.75 -9.12
C PRO A 104 7.08 -13.93 -9.10
N THR A 105 8.16 -13.81 -8.32
CA THR A 105 9.16 -14.89 -8.16
C THR A 105 8.57 -16.11 -7.43
N LEU A 106 7.78 -15.89 -6.36
CA LEU A 106 7.16 -16.98 -5.60
C LEU A 106 6.10 -17.74 -6.40
N LEU A 107 5.49 -17.11 -7.40
CA LEU A 107 4.56 -17.71 -8.35
C LEU A 107 5.28 -18.37 -9.53
N GLY A 108 6.61 -18.29 -9.60
CA GLY A 108 7.38 -18.88 -10.67
C GLY A 108 7.33 -18.13 -12.01
N LEU A 109 6.93 -16.85 -11.99
CA LEU A 109 6.95 -16.01 -13.19
C LEU A 109 8.39 -15.82 -13.68
N ARG A 110 8.55 -15.65 -15.00
CA ARG A 110 9.85 -15.65 -15.67
C ARG A 110 9.81 -14.85 -16.97
N GLU A 111 10.91 -14.84 -17.69
CA GLU A 111 11.02 -14.23 -19.01
C GLU A 111 9.93 -14.76 -19.97
N GLY A 112 9.23 -13.84 -20.62
CA GLY A 112 8.07 -14.09 -21.45
C GLY A 112 6.70 -13.86 -20.75
N ASP A 113 6.67 -13.90 -19.42
CA ASP A 113 5.47 -13.57 -18.65
C ASP A 113 5.38 -12.06 -18.39
N GLN A 114 4.17 -11.48 -18.43
CA GLN A 114 3.94 -10.09 -18.08
C GLN A 114 3.32 -9.93 -16.68
N VAL A 115 3.83 -8.93 -15.94
CA VAL A 115 3.27 -8.44 -14.69
C VAL A 115 2.72 -7.03 -14.96
N ALA A 116 1.40 -6.89 -14.91
CA ALA A 116 0.72 -5.63 -15.17
C ALA A 116 0.44 -4.86 -13.87
N TYR A 117 0.58 -3.53 -13.91
CA TYR A 117 0.30 -2.63 -12.79
C TYR A 117 -0.10 -1.23 -13.29
N PRO A 118 -0.80 -0.41 -12.48
CA PRO A 118 -1.24 0.92 -12.90
C PRO A 118 -0.08 1.82 -13.36
N GLU A 119 -0.30 2.69 -14.35
CA GLU A 119 0.71 3.64 -14.86
C GLU A 119 1.23 4.62 -13.80
N LEU A 120 0.37 4.98 -12.83
CA LEU A 120 0.74 5.69 -11.60
C LEU A 120 0.69 4.70 -10.44
N ALA A 121 1.84 4.21 -10.02
CA ALA A 121 1.91 3.09 -9.11
C ALA A 121 3.02 3.19 -8.06
N TYR A 122 2.86 2.42 -7.02
CA TYR A 122 3.92 2.17 -6.06
C TYR A 122 5.09 1.44 -6.75
N PRO A 123 6.32 2.02 -6.78
CA PRO A 123 7.42 1.53 -7.62
C PRO A 123 7.80 0.06 -7.42
N THR A 124 7.43 -0.53 -6.29
CA THR A 124 7.81 -1.92 -5.97
C THR A 124 7.10 -2.96 -6.84
N TYR A 125 5.99 -2.63 -7.52
CA TYR A 125 5.34 -3.56 -8.46
C TYR A 125 6.27 -3.86 -9.64
N GLU A 126 6.88 -2.83 -10.23
CA GLU A 126 7.90 -2.97 -11.27
C GLU A 126 9.10 -3.79 -10.77
N ILE A 127 9.62 -3.46 -9.58
CA ILE A 127 10.76 -4.17 -8.98
C ILE A 127 10.47 -5.66 -8.85
N GLY A 128 9.28 -6.05 -8.42
CA GLY A 128 8.88 -7.45 -8.30
C GLY A 128 8.93 -8.18 -9.64
N ALA A 129 8.45 -7.57 -10.72
CA ALA A 129 8.54 -8.12 -12.07
C ALA A 129 10.01 -8.30 -12.51
N LEU A 130 10.82 -7.24 -12.35
CA LEU A 130 12.24 -7.27 -12.72
C LEU A 130 13.05 -8.32 -11.93
N VAL A 131 12.77 -8.50 -10.64
CA VAL A 131 13.40 -9.54 -9.81
C VAL A 131 13.07 -10.93 -10.36
N ALA A 132 11.82 -11.18 -10.73
CA ALA A 132 11.36 -12.42 -11.34
C ALA A 132 11.84 -12.63 -12.79
N ARG A 133 12.44 -11.61 -13.43
CA ARG A 133 12.73 -11.54 -14.87
C ARG A 133 11.48 -11.57 -15.75
N ALA A 134 10.33 -11.26 -15.21
CA ALA A 134 9.12 -11.03 -15.96
C ALA A 134 9.13 -9.61 -16.54
N GLU A 135 8.32 -9.37 -17.57
CA GLU A 135 8.19 -8.08 -18.22
C GLU A 135 7.20 -7.19 -17.44
N PRO A 136 7.63 -6.03 -16.89
CA PRO A 136 6.71 -5.07 -16.28
C PRO A 136 5.92 -4.34 -17.38
N VAL A 137 4.60 -4.25 -17.23
CA VAL A 137 3.70 -3.55 -18.16
C VAL A 137 2.75 -2.65 -17.39
N THR A 138 2.64 -1.39 -17.82
CA THR A 138 1.71 -0.44 -17.20
C THR A 138 0.40 -0.34 -17.96
N TYR A 139 -0.65 0.10 -17.28
CA TYR A 139 -1.98 0.34 -17.85
C TYR A 139 -2.66 1.56 -17.20
N ALA A 140 -3.51 2.24 -17.95
CA ALA A 140 -4.52 3.17 -17.44
C ALA A 140 -5.86 2.45 -17.21
N ASP A 141 -6.29 1.62 -18.16
CA ASP A 141 -7.42 0.68 -18.05
C ASP A 141 -6.95 -0.73 -18.44
N PRO A 142 -6.89 -1.70 -17.50
CA PRO A 142 -6.31 -3.01 -17.79
C PRO A 142 -7.08 -3.79 -18.86
N VAL A 143 -8.39 -3.58 -18.98
CA VAL A 143 -9.23 -4.30 -19.98
C VAL A 143 -9.01 -3.77 -21.39
N ALA A 144 -8.72 -2.46 -21.53
CA ALA A 144 -8.50 -1.83 -22.83
C ALA A 144 -7.04 -1.89 -23.30
N ASP A 145 -6.09 -1.83 -22.38
CA ASP A 145 -4.69 -1.57 -22.68
C ASP A 145 -3.82 -2.83 -22.76
N LEU A 146 -4.24 -3.94 -22.13
CA LEU A 146 -3.41 -5.13 -21.96
C LEU A 146 -3.72 -6.24 -22.96
N ASP A 147 -2.68 -6.91 -23.43
CA ASP A 147 -2.81 -8.19 -24.15
C ASP A 147 -2.97 -9.34 -23.13
N PRO A 148 -4.19 -9.90 -22.97
CA PRO A 148 -4.45 -10.90 -21.96
C PRO A 148 -3.69 -12.22 -22.18
N ALA A 149 -3.21 -12.50 -23.40
CA ALA A 149 -2.48 -13.72 -23.70
C ALA A 149 -1.11 -13.77 -23.00
N ARG A 150 -0.53 -12.61 -22.68
CA ARG A 150 0.81 -12.48 -22.08
C ARG A 150 0.78 -12.18 -20.58
N VAL A 151 -0.26 -11.52 -20.08
CA VAL A 151 -0.39 -11.13 -18.68
C VAL A 151 -0.65 -12.36 -17.80
N ARG A 152 0.16 -12.55 -16.76
CA ARG A 152 -0.01 -13.62 -15.76
C ARG A 152 -0.43 -13.09 -14.40
N LEU A 153 -0.05 -11.85 -14.09
CA LEU A 153 -0.33 -11.19 -12.81
C LEU A 153 -0.76 -9.76 -13.08
N LEU A 154 -1.92 -9.40 -12.55
CA LEU A 154 -2.47 -8.04 -12.58
C LEU A 154 -2.51 -7.46 -11.16
N TRP A 155 -1.70 -6.43 -10.92
CA TRP A 155 -1.80 -5.65 -9.70
C TRP A 155 -2.88 -4.59 -9.83
N LEU A 156 -3.80 -4.57 -8.85
CA LEU A 156 -4.65 -3.43 -8.56
C LEU A 156 -4.12 -2.73 -7.30
N ASN A 157 -4.32 -1.42 -7.20
CA ASN A 157 -4.07 -0.68 -5.98
C ASN A 157 -5.23 0.28 -5.70
N THR A 158 -6.15 -0.17 -4.87
CA THR A 158 -7.35 0.58 -4.52
C THR A 158 -7.66 0.45 -3.02
N PRO A 159 -7.61 1.57 -2.28
CA PRO A 159 -7.24 2.93 -2.67
C PRO A 159 -5.80 3.08 -3.15
N SER A 160 -5.60 3.94 -4.15
CA SER A 160 -4.32 4.08 -4.86
C SER A 160 -3.27 4.85 -4.06
N ASN A 161 -2.03 4.45 -4.23
CA ASN A 161 -0.83 5.23 -3.97
C ASN A 161 -0.13 5.43 -5.34
N PRO A 162 -0.05 6.67 -5.91
CA PRO A 162 -0.03 7.95 -5.17
C PRO A 162 -1.35 8.72 -5.13
N THR A 163 -2.33 8.42 -5.99
CA THR A 163 -3.43 9.33 -6.33
C THR A 163 -4.54 9.37 -5.28
N GLY A 164 -4.71 8.33 -4.47
CA GLY A 164 -5.86 8.18 -3.58
C GLY A 164 -7.17 7.83 -4.29
N ARG A 165 -7.13 7.52 -5.61
CA ARG A 165 -8.30 7.07 -6.38
C ARG A 165 -8.84 5.77 -5.81
N VAL A 166 -10.15 5.64 -5.81
CA VAL A 166 -10.88 4.44 -5.43
C VAL A 166 -11.59 3.88 -6.66
N LEU A 167 -11.35 2.61 -6.96
CA LEU A 167 -12.15 1.87 -7.94
C LEU A 167 -13.46 1.44 -7.27
N ASP A 168 -14.58 1.70 -7.90
CA ASP A 168 -15.87 1.26 -7.40
C ASP A 168 -16.12 -0.24 -7.68
N ALA A 169 -17.21 -0.78 -7.12
CA ALA A 169 -17.54 -2.20 -7.26
C ALA A 169 -17.79 -2.60 -8.72
N ALA A 170 -18.33 -1.73 -9.55
CA ALA A 170 -18.61 -2.02 -10.95
C ALA A 170 -17.34 -2.05 -11.79
N GLU A 171 -16.42 -1.09 -11.56
CA GLU A 171 -15.09 -1.07 -12.17
C GLU A 171 -14.30 -2.33 -11.78
N LEU A 172 -14.27 -2.68 -10.49
CA LEU A 172 -13.59 -3.88 -9.99
C LEU A 172 -14.18 -5.15 -10.58
N ARG A 173 -15.51 -5.28 -10.62
CA ARG A 173 -16.19 -6.45 -11.20
C ARG A 173 -15.82 -6.62 -12.68
N ARG A 174 -15.86 -5.56 -13.47
CA ARG A 174 -15.46 -5.59 -14.89
C ARG A 174 -14.04 -6.13 -15.08
N ILE A 175 -13.11 -5.68 -14.24
CA ILE A 175 -11.71 -6.13 -14.28
C ILE A 175 -11.60 -7.60 -13.85
N VAL A 176 -12.28 -8.00 -12.79
CA VAL A 176 -12.29 -9.38 -12.28
C VAL A 176 -12.86 -10.35 -13.31
N ASP A 177 -13.99 -10.00 -13.93
CA ASP A 177 -14.63 -10.85 -14.94
C ASP A 177 -13.71 -11.04 -16.14
N TRP A 178 -13.13 -9.96 -16.66
CA TRP A 178 -12.14 -10.01 -17.74
C TRP A 178 -10.90 -10.85 -17.37
N ALA A 179 -10.36 -10.68 -16.17
CA ALA A 179 -9.20 -11.44 -15.74
C ALA A 179 -9.47 -12.92 -15.61
N ARG A 180 -10.66 -13.30 -15.12
CA ARG A 180 -11.10 -14.69 -15.03
C ARG A 180 -11.28 -15.36 -16.40
N GLU A 181 -11.87 -14.66 -17.36
CA GLU A 181 -12.00 -15.15 -18.74
C GLU A 181 -10.65 -15.53 -19.36
N HIS A 182 -9.57 -14.86 -18.92
CA HIS A 182 -8.24 -15.04 -19.47
C HIS A 182 -7.26 -15.78 -18.54
N GLY A 183 -7.72 -16.24 -17.37
CA GLY A 183 -6.90 -16.97 -16.40
C GLY A 183 -5.77 -16.12 -15.80
N ILE A 184 -6.00 -14.81 -15.64
CA ILE A 184 -5.06 -13.85 -15.07
C ILE A 184 -5.29 -13.77 -13.54
N LEU A 185 -4.21 -13.93 -12.75
CA LEU A 185 -4.28 -13.70 -11.31
C LEU A 185 -4.39 -12.21 -11.01
N VAL A 186 -5.46 -11.80 -10.33
CA VAL A 186 -5.63 -10.44 -9.83
C VAL A 186 -5.15 -10.36 -8.38
N VAL A 187 -4.25 -9.42 -8.10
CA VAL A 187 -3.79 -9.12 -6.75
C VAL A 187 -4.07 -7.66 -6.44
N SER A 188 -5.00 -7.43 -5.51
CA SER A 188 -5.41 -6.09 -5.07
C SER A 188 -4.62 -5.69 -3.82
N ASP A 189 -3.80 -4.65 -3.93
CA ASP A 189 -3.15 -4.02 -2.77
C ASP A 189 -4.13 -3.06 -2.12
N GLU A 190 -4.72 -3.51 -1.00
CA GLU A 190 -5.76 -2.83 -0.24
C GLU A 190 -5.23 -2.23 1.07
N CYS A 191 -3.95 -1.86 1.10
CA CYS A 191 -3.30 -1.31 2.30
C CYS A 191 -3.98 -0.06 2.89
N TYR A 192 -4.83 0.62 2.12
CA TYR A 192 -5.54 1.83 2.52
C TYR A 192 -7.07 1.66 2.59
N ILE A 193 -7.59 0.43 2.54
CA ILE A 193 -9.03 0.15 2.42
C ILE A 193 -9.90 0.80 3.52
N GLU A 194 -9.39 0.93 4.75
CA GLU A 194 -10.11 1.60 5.85
C GLU A 194 -9.94 3.14 5.86
N LEU A 195 -9.16 3.70 4.93
CA LEU A 195 -8.82 5.13 4.87
C LEU A 195 -9.55 5.83 3.70
N GLY A 196 -10.83 5.54 3.57
CA GLY A 196 -11.75 6.28 2.69
C GLY A 196 -12.21 7.59 3.35
N TRP A 197 -12.24 8.67 2.54
CA TRP A 197 -12.64 10.03 2.95
C TRP A 197 -13.90 10.46 2.21
N ASP A 198 -13.80 10.55 0.89
CA ASP A 198 -14.86 11.04 0.00
C ASP A 198 -15.49 9.87 -0.78
N ALA A 199 -14.89 8.68 -0.73
CA ALA A 199 -15.39 7.42 -1.29
C ALA A 199 -15.30 6.29 -0.27
N ALA A 200 -16.14 5.28 -0.41
CA ALA A 200 -16.11 4.05 0.38
C ALA A 200 -15.38 2.95 -0.41
N PRO A 201 -14.12 2.62 -0.07
CA PRO A 201 -13.41 1.56 -0.75
C PRO A 201 -14.08 0.20 -0.53
N VAL A 202 -14.06 -0.63 -1.56
CA VAL A 202 -14.56 -2.01 -1.52
C VAL A 202 -13.42 -2.98 -1.85
N SER A 203 -13.38 -4.13 -1.19
CA SER A 203 -12.37 -5.17 -1.46
C SER A 203 -12.67 -5.91 -2.75
N VAL A 204 -11.63 -6.35 -3.45
CA VAL A 204 -11.76 -7.26 -4.61
C VAL A 204 -12.44 -8.59 -4.23
N LEU A 205 -12.40 -8.97 -2.94
CA LEU A 205 -13.03 -10.18 -2.40
C LEU A 205 -14.48 -9.95 -1.91
N HIS A 206 -15.02 -8.72 -2.02
CA HIS A 206 -16.38 -8.46 -1.63
C HIS A 206 -17.38 -9.15 -2.61
N PRO A 207 -18.50 -9.73 -2.13
CA PRO A 207 -19.47 -10.40 -3.01
C PRO A 207 -19.97 -9.53 -4.18
N ASP A 208 -20.11 -8.21 -3.97
CA ASP A 208 -20.48 -7.27 -5.03
C ASP A 208 -19.44 -7.17 -6.15
N VAL A 209 -18.20 -7.61 -5.92
CA VAL A 209 -17.11 -7.61 -6.90
C VAL A 209 -16.88 -9.01 -7.45
N CYS A 210 -16.62 -9.99 -6.58
CA CYS A 210 -16.17 -11.32 -6.98
C CYS A 210 -17.32 -12.37 -7.13
N GLY A 211 -18.54 -12.04 -6.72
CA GLY A 211 -19.61 -13.01 -6.58
C GLY A 211 -19.32 -13.98 -5.42
N ASP A 212 -19.56 -15.27 -5.66
CA ASP A 212 -19.43 -16.31 -4.64
C ASP A 212 -18.05 -17.01 -4.61
N SER A 213 -17.10 -16.59 -5.47
CA SER A 213 -15.80 -17.25 -5.59
C SER A 213 -14.64 -16.25 -5.45
N HIS A 214 -13.60 -16.67 -4.71
CA HIS A 214 -12.33 -15.98 -4.65
C HIS A 214 -11.28 -16.56 -5.63
N ASP A 215 -11.64 -17.48 -6.52
CA ASP A 215 -10.72 -18.08 -7.48
C ASP A 215 -10.09 -17.01 -8.38
N GLY A 216 -8.76 -17.07 -8.51
CA GLY A 216 -7.97 -16.09 -9.26
C GLY A 216 -7.82 -14.73 -8.58
N LEU A 217 -8.20 -14.55 -7.32
CA LEU A 217 -8.19 -13.28 -6.62
C LEU A 217 -7.39 -13.36 -5.30
N ILE A 218 -6.53 -12.37 -5.06
CA ILE A 218 -5.84 -12.14 -3.79
C ILE A 218 -6.02 -10.68 -3.37
N ALA A 219 -6.44 -10.45 -2.14
CA ALA A 219 -6.39 -9.16 -1.47
C ALA A 219 -5.22 -9.10 -0.50
N VAL A 220 -4.46 -8.00 -0.53
CA VAL A 220 -3.30 -7.75 0.34
C VAL A 220 -3.62 -6.61 1.30
N HIS A 221 -3.54 -6.88 2.59
CA HIS A 221 -3.84 -5.91 3.65
C HIS A 221 -2.62 -5.65 4.53
N SER A 222 -2.49 -4.41 5.02
CA SER A 222 -1.40 -4.02 5.90
C SER A 222 -1.92 -3.32 7.15
N LEU A 223 -1.37 -3.68 8.30
CA LEU A 223 -1.62 -2.97 9.57
C LEU A 223 -0.77 -1.70 9.70
N SER A 224 0.17 -1.47 8.79
CA SER A 224 1.12 -0.36 8.86
C SER A 224 0.42 1.00 9.00
N LYS A 225 -0.65 1.22 8.25
CA LYS A 225 -1.28 2.55 8.12
C LYS A 225 -2.43 2.75 9.11
N ARG A 226 -3.30 1.75 9.25
CA ARG A 226 -4.45 1.80 10.15
C ARG A 226 -4.08 1.71 11.64
N SER A 227 -2.96 1.04 11.96
CA SER A 227 -2.59 0.67 13.34
C SER A 227 -1.20 1.13 13.76
N ASN A 228 -0.57 2.05 13.00
CA ASN A 228 0.81 2.52 13.23
C ASN A 228 1.82 1.38 13.38
N PHE A 229 1.63 0.30 12.60
CA PHE A 229 2.31 -0.98 12.72
C PHE A 229 3.53 -1.11 11.80
N ALA A 230 3.91 -0.04 11.10
CA ALA A 230 4.90 -0.08 10.02
C ALA A 230 6.24 -0.67 10.47
N GLY A 231 6.71 -0.34 11.67
CA GLY A 231 7.97 -0.85 12.23
C GLY A 231 7.92 -2.34 12.60
N TYR A 232 6.74 -2.90 12.88
CA TYR A 232 6.58 -4.31 13.27
C TYR A 232 6.46 -5.27 12.11
N ARG A 233 6.26 -4.76 10.88
CA ARG A 233 6.18 -5.56 9.66
C ARG A 233 5.04 -6.57 9.66
N GLY A 234 3.84 -6.16 10.05
CA GLY A 234 2.63 -7.00 10.06
C GLY A 234 1.69 -6.69 8.90
N ALA A 235 1.41 -7.71 8.10
CA ALA A 235 0.48 -7.68 6.98
C ALA A 235 -0.09 -9.09 6.76
N PHE A 236 -1.07 -9.23 5.89
CA PHE A 236 -1.60 -10.53 5.47
C PHE A 236 -2.17 -10.45 4.05
N LEU A 237 -2.28 -11.58 3.41
CA LEU A 237 -3.09 -11.78 2.22
C LEU A 237 -4.24 -12.74 2.51
N ALA A 238 -5.29 -12.61 1.71
CA ALA A 238 -6.41 -13.57 1.69
C ALA A 238 -6.95 -13.72 0.26
N GLY A 239 -7.61 -14.83 -0.03
CA GLY A 239 -8.29 -15.05 -1.31
C GLY A 239 -8.22 -16.48 -1.80
N ASP A 240 -7.78 -16.69 -3.05
CA ASP A 240 -7.69 -17.98 -3.71
C ASP A 240 -6.92 -19.02 -2.90
N ALA A 241 -7.58 -20.11 -2.52
CA ALA A 241 -7.03 -21.17 -1.68
C ALA A 241 -5.83 -21.90 -2.34
N ALA A 242 -5.84 -22.05 -3.65
CA ALA A 242 -4.78 -22.72 -4.38
C ALA A 242 -3.51 -21.83 -4.40
N VAL A 243 -3.68 -20.54 -4.63
CA VAL A 243 -2.57 -19.55 -4.59
C VAL A 243 -2.00 -19.45 -3.18
N VAL A 244 -2.85 -19.37 -2.15
CA VAL A 244 -2.41 -19.34 -0.73
C VAL A 244 -1.61 -20.58 -0.38
N LYS A 245 -2.05 -21.77 -0.81
CA LYS A 245 -1.37 -23.03 -0.58
C LYS A 245 0.00 -23.07 -1.27
N GLU A 246 0.09 -22.62 -2.50
CA GLU A 246 1.35 -22.57 -3.27
C GLU A 246 2.34 -21.62 -2.60
N LEU A 247 1.93 -20.40 -2.29
CA LEU A 247 2.77 -19.42 -1.60
C LEU A 247 3.25 -19.95 -0.24
N LEU A 248 2.39 -20.59 0.52
CA LEU A 248 2.78 -21.21 1.79
C LEU A 248 3.83 -22.30 1.58
N GLY A 249 3.71 -23.10 0.53
CA GLY A 249 4.68 -24.14 0.16
C GLY A 249 6.09 -23.56 0.00
N VAL A 250 6.22 -22.51 -0.82
CA VAL A 250 7.52 -21.85 -1.05
C VAL A 250 8.04 -21.13 0.21
N ARG A 251 7.17 -20.36 0.88
CA ARG A 251 7.53 -19.55 2.07
C ARG A 251 8.07 -20.38 3.22
N LYS A 252 7.59 -21.61 3.42
CA LYS A 252 8.12 -22.53 4.42
C LYS A 252 9.60 -22.85 4.22
N HIS A 253 10.03 -22.97 2.98
CA HIS A 253 11.43 -23.30 2.66
C HIS A 253 12.35 -22.09 2.67
N THR A 254 11.80 -20.88 2.47
CA THR A 254 12.58 -19.65 2.34
C THR A 254 12.65 -18.84 3.63
N GLY A 255 12.02 -19.30 4.73
CA GLY A 255 12.07 -18.62 6.03
C GLY A 255 11.27 -17.32 6.11
N MET A 256 10.29 -17.13 5.24
CA MET A 256 9.42 -15.94 5.25
C MET A 256 8.33 -16.06 6.33
N ILE A 257 8.71 -15.90 7.58
CA ILE A 257 7.88 -16.18 8.77
C ILE A 257 7.71 -14.91 9.59
N VAL A 258 6.45 -14.57 9.91
CA VAL A 258 6.16 -13.47 10.84
C VAL A 258 6.54 -13.88 12.27
N PRO A 259 7.36 -13.09 13.00
CA PRO A 259 7.74 -13.42 14.38
C PRO A 259 6.54 -13.60 15.33
N ALA A 260 6.62 -14.54 16.26
CA ALA A 260 5.52 -14.87 17.17
C ALA A 260 4.98 -13.65 17.96
N PRO A 261 5.82 -12.77 18.54
CA PRO A 261 5.33 -11.58 19.22
C PRO A 261 4.57 -10.62 18.26
N VAL A 262 5.00 -10.54 16.99
CA VAL A 262 4.32 -9.73 15.99
C VAL A 262 2.95 -10.33 15.64
N GLN A 263 2.84 -11.66 15.54
CA GLN A 263 1.54 -12.31 15.33
C GLN A 263 0.55 -12.00 16.46
N SER A 264 1.00 -12.02 17.72
CA SER A 264 0.17 -11.64 18.87
C SER A 264 -0.27 -10.17 18.81
N ALA A 265 0.63 -9.29 18.41
CA ALA A 265 0.32 -7.86 18.21
C ALA A 265 -0.66 -7.64 17.05
N MET A 266 -0.57 -8.43 15.96
CA MET A 266 -1.53 -8.41 14.86
C MET A 266 -2.94 -8.81 15.31
N ILE A 267 -3.08 -9.86 16.12
CA ILE A 267 -4.37 -10.28 16.69
C ILE A 267 -4.99 -9.14 17.49
N ALA A 268 -4.22 -8.49 18.35
CA ALA A 268 -4.69 -7.37 19.15
C ALA A 268 -5.11 -6.17 18.28
N ALA A 269 -4.35 -5.88 17.22
CA ALA A 269 -4.66 -4.80 16.29
C ALA A 269 -5.93 -5.07 15.47
N LEU A 270 -6.19 -6.31 15.08
CA LEU A 270 -7.38 -6.70 14.31
C LEU A 270 -8.63 -6.71 15.20
N GLY A 271 -8.49 -7.18 16.45
CA GLY A 271 -9.60 -7.26 17.41
C GLY A 271 -10.03 -5.91 18.00
N ASP A 272 -9.13 -4.90 18.00
CA ASP A 272 -9.45 -3.57 18.53
C ASP A 272 -9.84 -2.60 17.39
N ARG A 273 -11.07 -2.09 17.46
CA ARG A 273 -11.60 -1.11 16.51
C ARG A 273 -11.26 0.32 16.90
N GLU A 274 -11.23 0.62 18.17
CA GLU A 274 -11.18 1.98 18.68
C GLU A 274 -9.92 2.72 18.20
N HIS A 275 -8.75 2.10 18.32
CA HIS A 275 -7.51 2.73 17.89
C HIS A 275 -7.49 3.09 16.39
N ALA A 276 -8.11 2.24 15.54
CA ALA A 276 -8.16 2.49 14.10
C ALA A 276 -9.08 3.67 13.78
N VAL A 277 -10.22 3.79 14.48
CA VAL A 277 -11.12 4.94 14.35
C VAL A 277 -10.41 6.23 14.80
N VAL A 278 -9.78 6.24 15.97
CA VAL A 278 -9.03 7.40 16.48
C VAL A 278 -7.91 7.81 15.50
N GLN A 279 -7.17 6.85 14.94
CA GLN A 279 -6.12 7.15 13.99
C GLN A 279 -6.68 7.69 12.66
N LYS A 280 -7.79 7.13 12.17
CA LYS A 280 -8.48 7.62 10.97
C LYS A 280 -8.94 9.06 11.15
N GLU A 281 -9.55 9.40 12.28
CA GLU A 281 -9.98 10.77 12.60
C GLU A 281 -8.79 11.75 12.65
N ARG A 282 -7.65 11.33 13.18
CA ARG A 282 -6.43 12.13 13.19
C ARG A 282 -5.94 12.43 11.76
N TYR A 283 -5.90 11.44 10.91
CA TYR A 283 -5.57 11.63 9.49
C TYR A 283 -6.59 12.50 8.76
N ALA A 284 -7.88 12.34 9.04
CA ALA A 284 -8.94 13.16 8.45
C ALA A 284 -8.75 14.66 8.75
N ARG A 285 -8.42 15.03 10.01
CA ARG A 285 -8.11 16.41 10.38
C ARG A 285 -6.89 16.94 9.64
N ARG A 286 -5.77 16.17 9.61
CA ARG A 286 -4.55 16.56 8.90
C ARG A 286 -4.78 16.74 7.41
N ARG A 287 -5.53 15.81 6.79
CA ARG A 287 -5.94 15.92 5.39
C ARG A 287 -6.69 17.21 5.12
N ALA A 288 -7.70 17.52 5.93
CA ALA A 288 -8.56 18.70 5.72
C ALA A 288 -7.75 20.01 5.74
N VAL A 289 -6.89 20.20 6.75
CA VAL A 289 -6.11 21.44 6.87
C VAL A 289 -5.03 21.55 5.78
N LEU A 290 -4.35 20.44 5.43
CA LEU A 290 -3.36 20.45 4.35
C LEU A 290 -4.02 20.67 2.98
N ARG A 291 -5.17 20.04 2.71
CA ARG A 291 -5.91 20.25 1.47
C ARG A 291 -6.25 21.74 1.29
N THR A 292 -6.85 22.36 2.29
CA THR A 292 -7.17 23.79 2.27
C THR A 292 -5.94 24.66 2.05
N ALA A 293 -4.81 24.36 2.72
CA ALA A 293 -3.58 25.13 2.57
C ALA A 293 -2.97 25.01 1.17
N PHE A 294 -2.91 23.79 0.62
CA PHE A 294 -2.40 23.58 -0.74
C PHE A 294 -3.31 24.22 -1.80
N GLU A 295 -4.64 24.10 -1.68
CA GLU A 295 -5.58 24.77 -2.58
C GLU A 295 -5.44 26.30 -2.48
N GLY A 296 -5.28 26.86 -1.28
CA GLY A 296 -5.00 28.29 -1.06
C GLY A 296 -3.68 28.77 -1.67
N ALA A 297 -2.67 27.89 -1.72
CA ALA A 297 -1.38 28.14 -2.38
C ALA A 297 -1.39 27.88 -3.91
N GLY A 298 -2.58 27.73 -4.51
CA GLY A 298 -2.77 27.62 -5.96
C GLY A 298 -2.64 26.20 -6.52
N PHE A 299 -2.62 25.17 -5.67
CA PHE A 299 -2.63 23.77 -6.13
C PHE A 299 -4.05 23.31 -6.46
N ARG A 300 -4.19 22.54 -7.53
CA ARG A 300 -5.36 21.71 -7.80
C ARG A 300 -5.09 20.32 -7.21
N ILE A 301 -6.04 19.81 -6.43
CA ILE A 301 -5.99 18.44 -5.89
C ILE A 301 -6.86 17.55 -6.78
N GLU A 302 -6.26 16.52 -7.34
CA GLU A 302 -6.98 15.51 -8.14
C GLU A 302 -7.14 14.22 -7.33
N HIS A 303 -8.25 13.52 -7.54
CA HIS A 303 -8.57 12.32 -6.77
C HIS A 303 -8.48 12.56 -5.26
N SER A 304 -7.66 11.78 -4.55
CA SER A 304 -7.48 11.90 -3.08
C SER A 304 -8.73 11.55 -2.28
N GLU A 305 -9.60 10.71 -2.85
CA GLU A 305 -10.85 10.25 -2.21
C GLU A 305 -10.59 9.32 -1.03
N ALA A 306 -9.39 8.74 -0.98
CA ALA A 306 -8.94 7.81 0.05
C ALA A 306 -7.41 7.86 0.22
N SER A 307 -6.83 6.90 0.93
CA SER A 307 -5.39 6.73 1.22
C SER A 307 -4.84 7.77 2.21
N LEU A 308 -3.54 8.06 2.16
CA LEU A 308 -2.83 8.99 3.06
C LEU A 308 -2.18 10.15 2.30
N TYR A 309 -2.65 10.45 1.08
CA TYR A 309 -2.00 11.38 0.19
C TYR A 309 -2.97 12.38 -0.44
N LEU A 310 -2.47 13.60 -0.66
CA LEU A 310 -3.01 14.52 -1.63
C LEU A 310 -2.19 14.41 -2.90
N TRP A 311 -2.84 14.30 -4.04
CA TRP A 311 -2.24 14.32 -5.36
C TRP A 311 -2.43 15.70 -5.95
N ALA A 312 -1.38 16.52 -5.86
CA ALA A 312 -1.45 17.96 -6.03
C ALA A 312 -0.65 18.44 -7.24
N THR A 313 -1.16 19.43 -7.96
CA THR A 313 -0.48 20.03 -9.12
C THR A 313 -0.72 21.52 -9.22
N ARG A 314 0.28 22.26 -9.75
CA ARG A 314 0.14 23.64 -10.24
C ARG A 314 0.31 23.71 -11.77
N GLY A 315 0.40 22.55 -12.46
CA GLY A 315 0.59 22.47 -13.90
C GLY A 315 2.05 22.61 -14.37
N GLU A 316 2.99 22.84 -13.45
CA GLU A 316 4.43 22.91 -13.70
C GLU A 316 5.11 21.54 -13.51
N SER A 317 6.42 21.45 -13.79
CA SER A 317 7.21 20.25 -13.48
C SER A 317 7.14 19.92 -11.98
N CYS A 318 6.96 18.62 -11.64
CA CYS A 318 6.98 18.19 -10.25
C CYS A 318 8.29 18.56 -9.52
N TRP A 319 9.41 18.60 -10.23
CA TRP A 319 10.70 18.97 -9.66
C TRP A 319 10.82 20.47 -9.35
N ASP A 320 10.20 21.34 -10.16
CA ASP A 320 10.12 22.77 -9.88
C ASP A 320 9.28 22.99 -8.63
N THR A 321 8.12 22.33 -8.54
CA THR A 321 7.25 22.34 -7.34
C THR A 321 7.99 21.84 -6.10
N VAL A 322 8.72 20.72 -6.19
CA VAL A 322 9.51 20.18 -5.06
C VAL A 322 10.59 21.18 -4.63
N GLY A 323 11.28 21.81 -5.60
CA GLY A 323 12.31 22.82 -5.33
C GLY A 323 11.76 24.06 -4.63
N ASP A 324 10.62 24.55 -5.06
CA ASP A 324 9.98 25.75 -4.45
C ASP A 324 9.46 25.47 -3.05
N LEU A 325 8.81 24.32 -2.83
CA LEU A 325 8.37 23.92 -1.50
C LEU A 325 9.56 23.64 -0.57
N ALA A 326 10.65 23.07 -1.08
CA ALA A 326 11.85 22.83 -0.28
C ALA A 326 12.49 24.14 0.23
N LYS A 327 12.49 25.24 -0.56
CA LYS A 327 12.93 26.58 -0.11
C LYS A 327 12.08 27.10 1.06
N GLN A 328 10.82 26.70 1.14
CA GLN A 328 9.90 26.99 2.24
C GLN A 328 10.04 25.98 3.40
N GLY A 329 10.99 25.05 3.34
CA GLY A 329 11.20 24.03 4.35
C GLY A 329 10.15 22.91 4.31
N ILE A 330 9.42 22.72 3.20
CA ILE A 330 8.43 21.66 3.00
C ILE A 330 8.96 20.67 1.97
N LEU A 331 9.07 19.39 2.33
CA LEU A 331 9.50 18.34 1.42
C LEU A 331 8.29 17.48 1.02
N VAL A 332 8.06 17.31 -0.29
CA VAL A 332 7.04 16.45 -0.87
C VAL A 332 7.66 15.46 -1.85
N ALA A 333 6.96 14.40 -2.22
CA ALA A 333 7.46 13.46 -3.22
C ALA A 333 7.07 13.91 -4.63
N PRO A 334 8.02 13.95 -5.60
CA PRO A 334 7.69 14.24 -7.00
C PRO A 334 6.85 13.10 -7.57
N GLY A 335 5.87 13.44 -8.38
CA GLY A 335 4.95 12.48 -8.97
C GLY A 335 5.62 11.54 -9.97
N GLU A 336 6.71 11.97 -10.59
CA GLU A 336 7.54 11.17 -11.49
C GLU A 336 8.05 9.86 -10.84
N PHE A 337 8.16 9.79 -9.52
CA PHE A 337 8.52 8.57 -8.80
C PHE A 337 7.50 7.44 -8.96
N TYR A 338 6.29 7.77 -9.37
CA TYR A 338 5.16 6.83 -9.48
C TYR A 338 4.80 6.50 -10.93
N GLY A 339 5.44 7.16 -11.89
CA GLY A 339 5.25 6.96 -13.31
C GLY A 339 5.36 8.26 -14.11
N PRO A 340 5.62 8.17 -15.43
CA PRO A 340 5.83 9.35 -16.29
C PRO A 340 4.63 10.32 -16.31
N THR A 341 3.41 9.82 -16.22
CA THR A 341 2.18 10.63 -16.20
C THR A 341 2.07 11.49 -14.93
N GLY A 342 2.86 11.19 -13.89
CA GLY A 342 3.00 11.99 -12.68
C GLY A 342 3.92 13.22 -12.78
N ALA A 343 4.54 13.50 -13.94
CA ALA A 343 5.57 14.53 -14.11
C ALA A 343 5.14 15.97 -13.72
N HIS A 344 3.84 16.24 -13.66
CA HIS A 344 3.28 17.54 -13.28
C HIS A 344 2.59 17.55 -11.91
N PHE A 345 2.77 16.50 -11.13
CA PHE A 345 2.14 16.32 -9.82
C PHE A 345 3.18 16.14 -8.72
N VAL A 346 2.78 16.44 -7.50
CA VAL A 346 3.48 16.04 -6.28
C VAL A 346 2.54 15.23 -5.38
N ARG A 347 3.10 14.27 -4.67
CA ARG A 347 2.36 13.53 -3.64
C ARG A 347 2.69 14.12 -2.27
N VAL A 348 1.66 14.57 -1.56
CA VAL A 348 1.74 15.16 -0.22
C VAL A 348 1.18 14.16 0.78
N ALA A 349 2.02 13.62 1.67
CA ALA A 349 1.57 12.72 2.74
C ALA A 349 1.09 13.51 3.96
N PHE A 350 -0.05 13.12 4.54
CA PHE A 350 -0.56 13.76 5.75
C PHE A 350 -0.35 12.92 7.01
N THR A 351 0.78 12.21 7.08
CA THR A 351 1.15 11.38 8.23
C THR A 351 2.02 12.10 9.27
N ALA A 352 2.54 13.29 8.95
CA ALA A 352 3.37 14.08 9.88
C ALA A 352 2.60 14.45 11.16
N LEU A 353 3.32 14.74 12.25
CA LEU A 353 2.73 15.22 13.52
C LEU A 353 1.95 16.53 13.31
N ASP A 354 0.94 16.75 14.13
CA ASP A 354 0.04 17.91 14.02
C ASP A 354 0.82 19.25 14.00
N GLU A 355 1.87 19.41 14.85
CA GLU A 355 2.68 20.62 14.86
C GLU A 355 3.44 20.84 13.54
N ARG A 356 3.82 19.76 12.85
CA ARG A 356 4.48 19.84 11.54
C ARG A 356 3.50 20.15 10.43
N VAL A 357 2.28 19.59 10.51
CA VAL A 357 1.17 19.94 9.62
C VAL A 357 0.84 21.43 9.74
N ASP A 358 0.70 21.94 10.97
CA ASP A 358 0.45 23.35 11.24
C ASP A 358 1.59 24.24 10.72
N ALA A 359 2.85 23.79 10.83
CA ALA A 359 3.98 24.51 10.26
C ALA A 359 3.91 24.57 8.72
N ALA A 360 3.54 23.48 8.04
CA ALA A 360 3.32 23.50 6.60
C ALA A 360 2.23 24.50 6.19
N VAL A 361 1.10 24.50 6.90
CA VAL A 361 -0.01 25.44 6.66
C VAL A 361 0.45 26.89 6.74
N ARG A 362 1.21 27.25 7.81
CA ARG A 362 1.74 28.62 7.97
C ARG A 362 2.74 29.01 6.87
N ARG A 363 3.50 28.06 6.35
CA ARG A 363 4.51 28.31 5.30
C ARG A 363 3.91 28.43 3.90
N LEU A 364 2.72 27.88 3.70
CA LEU A 364 1.97 27.96 2.44
C LEU A 364 1.07 29.21 2.37
N ALA A 365 0.78 29.85 3.50
CA ALA A 365 -0.01 31.09 3.60
C ALA A 365 0.80 32.30 3.13
#